data_5d5c381f61c32b98b4371d2e52d6d463
#
_entry.id   5d5c381f61c32b98b4371d2e52d6d463
#
_cell.length_a   1.000
_cell.length_b   1.000
_cell.length_c   1.000
_cell.angle_alpha   90.00
_cell.angle_beta   90.00
_cell.angle_gamma   90.00
#
_symmetry.space_group_name_H-M   'P 1'
#
loop_
_entity.id
_entity.type
_entity.pdbx_description
1 polymer ?
#
loop_
_entity_poly.entity_id
_entity_poly.type
_entity_poly.pdbx_seq_one_letter_code
_entity_poly.pdbx_strand_id
1 'polypeptide(L)'
;MIRTGGKRLFIARHGETVFNAVGRMQGMDAHTPLTWDGCEQAVRMGEALRSHVSNPASLKLVASPSGRTLQTLALVVAEIHADWHAYITDLRLREIDVGEWEGRYYHELFPDLSALIDAEHKLFKIVAPGGEDYKAVAARLREWLSEQDFGCNMLIISHGMTARVLRGLLLGLPDLAGFGAPVAPSLAQGSMVMVRDGVEELVIDGAGAGERA
;
A
#
# COMPACT_ATOMS: atom_id res chain seq x y z
N MET A 1 -15.06 11.90 2.64
CA MET A 1 -15.19 10.96 1.50
C MET A 1 -14.84 11.68 0.21
N ILE A 2 -13.91 11.12 -0.56
CA ILE A 2 -13.49 11.66 -1.85
C ILE A 2 -14.31 10.98 -2.95
N ARG A 3 -14.94 11.77 -3.82
CA ARG A 3 -15.71 11.27 -4.95
C ARG A 3 -14.78 10.94 -6.12
N THR A 4 -14.87 9.72 -6.65
CA THR A 4 -14.07 9.29 -7.81
C THR A 4 -14.81 9.45 -9.14
N GLY A 5 -16.00 10.06 -9.13
CA GLY A 5 -16.83 10.22 -10.35
C GLY A 5 -17.23 8.89 -10.98
N GLY A 6 -17.45 7.86 -10.18
CA GLY A 6 -17.74 6.50 -10.63
C GLY A 6 -16.53 5.70 -11.12
N LYS A 7 -15.32 6.28 -11.11
CA LYS A 7 -14.11 5.58 -11.51
C LYS A 7 -13.62 4.64 -10.41
N ARG A 8 -13.02 3.53 -10.81
CA ARG A 8 -12.49 2.49 -9.93
C ARG A 8 -11.02 2.74 -9.65
N LEU A 9 -10.67 2.82 -8.37
CA LEU A 9 -9.30 2.90 -7.88
C LEU A 9 -8.92 1.54 -7.31
N PHE A 10 -8.08 0.80 -8.01
CA PHE A 10 -7.52 -0.47 -7.54
C PHE A 10 -6.29 -0.14 -6.70
N ILE A 11 -6.34 -0.45 -5.41
CA ILE A 11 -5.27 -0.16 -4.45
C ILE A 11 -4.71 -1.49 -3.98
N ALA A 12 -3.42 -1.70 -4.25
CA ALA A 12 -2.73 -2.93 -3.92
C ALA A 12 -1.55 -2.67 -2.98
N ARG A 13 -1.36 -3.58 -2.03
CA ARG A 13 -0.12 -3.72 -1.27
C ARG A 13 0.85 -4.58 -2.08
N HIS A 14 2.12 -4.15 -2.18
CA HIS A 14 3.16 -4.93 -2.85
C HIS A 14 3.25 -6.38 -2.33
N GLY A 15 3.78 -7.28 -3.13
CA GLY A 15 4.05 -8.68 -2.76
C GLY A 15 5.07 -8.79 -1.62
N GLU A 16 5.16 -9.96 -1.00
CA GLU A 16 6.12 -10.23 0.06
C GLU A 16 7.55 -9.92 -0.38
N THR A 17 8.34 -9.30 0.52
CA THR A 17 9.76 -9.02 0.31
C THR A 17 10.63 -9.86 1.22
N VAL A 18 11.93 -9.90 0.91
CA VAL A 18 12.93 -10.55 1.78
C VAL A 18 12.93 -9.98 3.21
N PHE A 19 12.60 -8.68 3.40
CA PHE A 19 12.47 -8.10 4.74
C PHE A 19 11.19 -8.53 5.45
N ASN A 20 10.08 -8.66 4.73
CA ASN A 20 8.83 -9.19 5.30
C ASN A 20 9.04 -10.63 5.80
N ALA A 21 9.67 -11.48 4.99
CA ALA A 21 9.88 -12.89 5.30
C ALA A 21 10.71 -13.10 6.58
N VAL A 22 11.63 -12.18 6.91
CA VAL A 22 12.51 -12.31 8.08
C VAL A 22 12.15 -11.35 9.23
N GLY A 23 11.04 -10.61 9.13
CA GLY A 23 10.61 -9.70 10.19
C GLY A 23 11.51 -8.48 10.38
N ARG A 24 11.97 -7.86 9.29
CA ARG A 24 12.71 -6.58 9.29
C ARG A 24 11.82 -5.43 8.88
N MET A 25 11.99 -4.28 9.52
CA MET A 25 11.32 -3.04 9.13
C MET A 25 11.87 -2.51 7.81
N GLN A 26 10.99 -2.17 6.90
CA GLN A 26 11.40 -1.69 5.57
C GLN A 26 11.40 -0.17 5.48
N GLY A 27 10.34 0.48 6.00
CA GLY A 27 10.20 1.91 5.86
C GLY A 27 10.36 2.38 4.43
N MET A 28 11.25 3.34 4.25
CA MET A 28 11.57 3.93 2.96
C MET A 28 12.68 3.20 2.18
N ASP A 29 13.25 2.10 2.69
CA ASP A 29 14.28 1.34 1.94
C ASP A 29 13.81 1.08 0.50
N ALA A 30 14.60 1.57 -0.44
CA ALA A 30 14.22 1.56 -1.85
C ALA A 30 14.40 0.19 -2.52
N HIS A 31 15.24 -0.70 -1.95
CA HIS A 31 15.79 -1.84 -2.69
C HIS A 31 15.54 -3.21 -2.05
N THR A 32 14.49 -3.35 -1.25
CA THR A 32 14.08 -4.68 -0.76
C THR A 32 13.36 -5.46 -1.86
N PRO A 33 13.96 -6.53 -2.43
CA PRO A 33 13.35 -7.28 -3.52
C PRO A 33 12.18 -8.15 -3.03
N LEU A 34 11.29 -8.52 -3.95
CA LEU A 34 10.27 -9.52 -3.69
C LEU A 34 10.91 -10.89 -3.44
N THR A 35 10.27 -11.69 -2.59
CA THR A 35 10.52 -13.15 -2.53
C THR A 35 9.87 -13.83 -3.73
N TRP A 36 10.12 -15.14 -3.92
CA TRP A 36 9.40 -15.91 -4.91
C TRP A 36 7.88 -15.88 -4.65
N ASP A 37 7.46 -16.08 -3.40
CA ASP A 37 6.05 -15.98 -2.99
C ASP A 37 5.47 -14.60 -3.29
N GLY A 38 6.26 -13.54 -3.08
CA GLY A 38 5.87 -12.17 -3.44
C GLY A 38 5.65 -11.97 -4.94
N CYS A 39 6.47 -12.62 -5.77
CA CYS A 39 6.27 -12.62 -7.22
C CYS A 39 4.97 -13.36 -7.61
N GLU A 40 4.70 -14.53 -7.03
CA GLU A 40 3.46 -15.27 -7.26
C GLU A 40 2.23 -14.51 -6.79
N GLN A 41 2.32 -13.81 -5.65
CA GLN A 41 1.26 -12.91 -5.18
C GLN A 41 0.97 -11.82 -6.21
N ALA A 42 2.00 -11.20 -6.79
CA ALA A 42 1.83 -10.16 -7.81
C ALA A 42 1.20 -10.69 -9.10
N VAL A 43 1.57 -11.88 -9.56
CA VAL A 43 0.92 -12.55 -10.70
C VAL A 43 -0.56 -12.77 -10.42
N ARG A 44 -0.91 -13.35 -9.25
CA ARG A 44 -2.32 -13.57 -8.87
C ARG A 44 -3.13 -12.27 -8.78
N MET A 45 -2.51 -11.16 -8.34
CA MET A 45 -3.16 -9.85 -8.39
C MET A 45 -3.50 -9.43 -9.81
N GLY A 46 -2.59 -9.65 -10.76
CA GLY A 46 -2.81 -9.36 -12.18
C GLY A 46 -3.94 -10.21 -12.77
N GLU A 47 -3.95 -11.51 -12.48
CA GLU A 47 -5.01 -12.44 -12.90
C GLU A 47 -6.38 -12.00 -12.37
N ALA A 48 -6.47 -11.65 -11.09
CA ALA A 48 -7.70 -11.15 -10.49
C ALA A 48 -8.15 -9.83 -11.12
N LEU A 49 -7.22 -8.89 -11.33
CA LEU A 49 -7.51 -7.58 -11.93
C LEU A 49 -8.04 -7.71 -13.36
N ARG A 50 -7.62 -8.71 -14.12
CA ARG A 50 -8.04 -8.93 -15.52
C ARG A 50 -9.56 -8.97 -15.70
N SER A 51 -10.28 -9.54 -14.74
CA SER A 51 -11.76 -9.59 -14.77
C SER A 51 -12.42 -8.23 -14.54
N HIS A 52 -11.70 -7.26 -14.01
CA HIS A 52 -12.19 -5.91 -13.67
C HIS A 52 -11.81 -4.86 -14.71
N VAL A 53 -10.89 -5.16 -15.65
CA VAL A 53 -10.34 -4.21 -16.60
C VAL A 53 -10.57 -4.70 -18.03
N SER A 54 -11.58 -4.14 -18.69
CA SER A 54 -11.90 -4.50 -20.08
C SER A 54 -10.96 -3.86 -21.11
N ASN A 55 -10.37 -2.71 -20.79
CA ASN A 55 -9.40 -2.01 -21.63
C ASN A 55 -8.18 -1.58 -20.80
N PRO A 56 -7.11 -2.38 -20.79
CA PRO A 56 -5.90 -2.05 -20.02
C PRO A 56 -5.23 -0.74 -20.44
N ALA A 57 -5.32 -0.33 -21.70
CA ALA A 57 -4.74 0.91 -22.19
C ALA A 57 -5.40 2.18 -21.60
N SER A 58 -6.60 2.07 -21.03
CA SER A 58 -7.27 3.18 -20.34
C SER A 58 -7.02 3.22 -18.83
N LEU A 59 -6.23 2.28 -18.29
CA LEU A 59 -5.92 2.22 -16.88
C LEU A 59 -4.69 3.09 -16.56
N LYS A 60 -4.85 4.10 -15.70
CA LYS A 60 -3.72 4.88 -15.20
C LYS A 60 -2.93 4.03 -14.21
N LEU A 61 -1.64 3.84 -14.47
CA LEU A 61 -0.73 3.04 -13.65
C LEU A 61 0.08 3.96 -12.74
N VAL A 62 -0.04 3.81 -11.43
CA VAL A 62 0.65 4.64 -10.43
C VAL A 62 1.30 3.75 -9.39
N ALA A 63 2.54 4.04 -9.01
CA ALA A 63 3.22 3.31 -7.95
C ALA A 63 4.07 4.21 -7.05
N SER A 64 4.33 3.75 -5.85
CA SER A 64 5.48 4.22 -5.06
C SER A 64 6.77 3.94 -5.85
N PRO A 65 7.82 4.78 -5.75
CA PRO A 65 9.06 4.58 -6.49
C PRO A 65 9.98 3.48 -5.95
N SER A 66 9.57 2.72 -4.91
CA SER A 66 10.38 1.65 -4.35
C SER A 66 10.46 0.42 -5.27
N GLY A 67 11.58 -0.31 -5.23
CA GLY A 67 11.79 -1.50 -6.07
C GLY A 67 10.69 -2.57 -5.91
N ARG A 68 10.24 -2.84 -4.67
CA ARG A 68 9.18 -3.82 -4.39
C ARG A 68 7.83 -3.48 -5.02
N THR A 69 7.47 -2.20 -5.05
CA THR A 69 6.22 -1.76 -5.69
C THR A 69 6.33 -1.79 -7.20
N LEU A 70 7.49 -1.44 -7.76
CA LEU A 70 7.74 -1.50 -9.20
C LEU A 70 7.83 -2.95 -9.71
N GLN A 71 8.45 -3.85 -8.95
CA GLN A 71 8.45 -5.29 -9.28
C GLN A 71 7.04 -5.87 -9.25
N THR A 72 6.25 -5.51 -8.21
CA THR A 72 4.84 -5.92 -8.13
C THR A 72 4.05 -5.36 -9.33
N LEU A 73 4.19 -4.08 -9.64
CA LEU A 73 3.51 -3.45 -10.77
C LEU A 73 3.87 -4.14 -12.09
N ALA A 74 5.15 -4.45 -12.32
CA ALA A 74 5.60 -5.08 -13.55
C ALA A 74 4.91 -6.43 -13.79
N LEU A 75 4.79 -7.26 -12.76
CA LEU A 75 4.13 -8.56 -12.83
C LEU A 75 2.61 -8.41 -13.05
N VAL A 76 1.96 -7.49 -12.33
CA VAL A 76 0.52 -7.20 -12.53
C VAL A 76 0.26 -6.70 -13.95
N VAL A 77 1.08 -5.79 -14.46
CA VAL A 77 0.95 -5.20 -15.80
C VAL A 77 1.13 -6.24 -16.90
N ALA A 78 2.09 -7.17 -16.72
CA ALA A 78 2.29 -8.28 -17.64
C ALA A 78 1.03 -9.15 -17.77
N GLU A 79 0.38 -9.47 -16.65
CA GLU A 79 -0.83 -10.30 -16.61
C GLU A 79 -2.05 -9.65 -17.27
N ILE A 80 -2.20 -8.35 -17.17
CA ILE A 80 -3.33 -7.63 -17.80
C ILE A 80 -2.99 -7.11 -19.21
N HIS A 81 -1.78 -7.36 -19.72
CA HIS A 81 -1.28 -6.90 -21.02
C HIS A 81 -1.36 -5.37 -21.18
N ALA A 82 -1.11 -4.61 -20.12
CA ALA A 82 -0.99 -3.15 -20.19
C ALA A 82 0.43 -2.72 -20.60
N ASP A 83 0.57 -1.46 -21.02
CA ASP A 83 1.88 -0.91 -21.38
C ASP A 83 2.67 -0.58 -20.11
N TRP A 84 3.76 -1.32 -19.87
CA TRP A 84 4.66 -1.04 -18.76
C TRP A 84 5.20 0.41 -18.79
N HIS A 85 5.49 0.95 -19.97
CA HIS A 85 6.08 2.30 -20.09
C HIS A 85 5.11 3.44 -19.75
N ALA A 86 3.82 3.14 -19.59
CA ALA A 86 2.79 4.12 -19.22
C ALA A 86 2.67 4.37 -17.70
N TYR A 87 3.48 3.71 -16.87
CA TYR A 87 3.42 3.93 -15.42
C TYR A 87 4.06 5.26 -15.01
N ILE A 88 3.54 5.82 -13.93
CA ILE A 88 4.13 6.96 -13.23
C ILE A 88 4.42 6.60 -11.78
N THR A 89 5.43 7.24 -11.18
CA THR A 89 5.71 7.12 -9.76
C THR A 89 5.41 8.42 -9.05
N ASP A 90 5.00 8.32 -7.77
CA ASP A 90 4.85 9.48 -6.90
C ASP A 90 5.43 9.17 -5.51
N LEU A 91 6.35 10.02 -5.06
CA LEU A 91 7.03 9.85 -3.77
C LEU A 91 6.05 9.94 -2.59
N ARG A 92 4.92 10.60 -2.75
CA ARG A 92 3.88 10.69 -1.72
C ARG A 92 3.15 9.36 -1.47
N LEU A 93 3.36 8.34 -2.34
CA LEU A 93 2.87 6.97 -2.15
C LEU A 93 3.88 6.05 -1.46
N ARG A 94 5.05 6.56 -1.03
CA ARG A 94 6.06 5.79 -0.30
C ARG A 94 5.49 5.25 1.02
N GLU A 95 6.15 4.22 1.58
CA GLU A 95 5.78 3.72 2.91
C GLU A 95 6.02 4.79 3.99
N ILE A 96 5.40 4.61 5.15
CA ILE A 96 5.69 5.41 6.32
C ILE A 96 7.19 5.35 6.62
N ASP A 97 7.79 6.52 6.85
CA ASP A 97 9.18 6.60 7.25
C ASP A 97 9.34 6.08 8.69
N VAL A 98 10.13 5.05 8.86
CA VAL A 98 10.44 4.48 10.18
C VAL A 98 11.81 4.93 10.69
N GLY A 99 12.41 5.95 10.07
CA GLY A 99 13.63 6.62 10.52
C GLY A 99 14.74 5.64 10.94
N GLU A 100 15.25 5.78 12.16
CA GLU A 100 16.35 4.96 12.68
C GLU A 100 16.02 3.48 12.85
N TRP A 101 14.76 3.08 12.68
CA TRP A 101 14.37 1.67 12.74
C TRP A 101 14.48 0.95 11.41
N GLU A 102 14.76 1.68 10.32
CA GLU A 102 14.88 1.09 8.99
C GLU A 102 15.97 -0.01 8.95
N GLY A 103 15.62 -1.16 8.38
CA GLY A 103 16.51 -2.32 8.30
C GLY A 103 16.71 -3.09 9.59
N ARG A 104 16.17 -2.65 10.73
CA ARG A 104 16.28 -3.34 12.03
C ARG A 104 15.26 -4.47 12.12
N TYR A 105 15.55 -5.49 12.89
CA TYR A 105 14.56 -6.52 13.20
C TYR A 105 13.57 -6.03 14.25
N TYR A 106 12.30 -6.39 14.10
CA TYR A 106 11.26 -6.03 15.08
C TYR A 106 11.63 -6.48 16.50
N HIS A 107 12.11 -7.73 16.65
CA HIS A 107 12.45 -8.31 17.96
C HIS A 107 13.67 -7.66 18.61
N GLU A 108 14.58 -7.05 17.84
CA GLU A 108 15.73 -6.32 18.39
C GLU A 108 15.33 -4.96 18.96
N LEU A 109 14.42 -4.28 18.28
CA LEU A 109 13.94 -2.96 18.69
C LEU A 109 13.01 -3.06 19.90
N PHE A 110 12.15 -4.07 19.89
CA PHE A 110 11.10 -4.24 20.89
C PHE A 110 10.98 -5.73 21.25
N PRO A 111 11.61 -6.18 22.34
CA PRO A 111 11.40 -7.55 22.86
C PRO A 111 9.93 -7.84 23.17
N ASP A 112 9.18 -6.81 23.58
CA ASP A 112 7.72 -6.83 23.71
C ASP A 112 7.08 -5.94 22.64
N LEU A 113 6.57 -6.56 21.58
CA LEU A 113 5.90 -5.88 20.48
C LEU A 113 4.62 -5.15 20.92
N SER A 114 4.02 -5.50 22.04
CA SER A 114 2.86 -4.79 22.59
C SER A 114 3.19 -3.35 22.99
N ALA A 115 4.46 -3.04 23.27
CA ALA A 115 4.91 -1.68 23.51
C ALA A 115 4.92 -0.83 22.23
N LEU A 116 5.17 -1.45 21.08
CA LEU A 116 5.26 -0.78 19.79
C LEU A 116 3.94 -0.76 19.02
N ILE A 117 3.23 -1.89 18.99
CA ILE A 117 2.06 -2.09 18.13
C ILE A 117 0.77 -1.99 18.95
N ASP A 118 -0.17 -1.20 18.47
CA ASP A 118 -1.52 -1.18 18.99
C ASP A 118 -2.23 -2.51 18.70
N ALA A 119 -2.78 -3.14 19.73
CA ALA A 119 -3.35 -4.48 19.61
C ALA A 119 -4.63 -4.52 18.75
N GLU A 120 -5.41 -3.46 18.76
CA GLU A 120 -6.68 -3.36 18.05
C GLU A 120 -6.47 -3.01 16.58
N HIS A 121 -5.69 -1.96 16.32
CA HIS A 121 -5.57 -1.40 14.98
C HIS A 121 -4.31 -1.87 14.25
N LYS A 122 -3.37 -2.55 14.94
CA LYS A 122 -2.08 -2.97 14.38
C LYS A 122 -1.29 -1.81 13.77
N LEU A 123 -1.22 -0.70 14.52
CA LEU A 123 -0.51 0.51 14.17
C LEU A 123 0.65 0.75 15.14
N PHE A 124 1.70 1.44 14.68
CA PHE A 124 2.77 1.88 15.56
C PHE A 124 2.24 2.92 16.55
N LYS A 125 2.35 2.65 17.85
CA LYS A 125 1.99 3.58 18.94
C LYS A 125 3.01 4.70 19.13
N ILE A 126 4.22 4.49 18.67
CA ILE A 126 5.38 5.35 18.86
C ILE A 126 5.91 5.73 17.48
N VAL A 127 6.27 6.99 17.31
CA VAL A 127 6.96 7.46 16.11
C VAL A 127 8.44 7.12 16.24
N ALA A 128 9.03 6.52 15.21
CA ALA A 128 10.46 6.24 15.17
C ALA A 128 11.27 7.54 15.22
N PRO A 129 12.43 7.57 15.87
CA PRO A 129 13.33 8.73 15.79
C PRO A 129 13.66 9.07 14.33
N GLY A 130 13.37 10.31 13.93
CA GLY A 130 13.52 10.75 12.54
C GLY A 130 12.47 10.26 11.56
N GLY A 131 11.44 9.52 12.02
CA GLY A 131 10.39 8.97 11.20
C GLY A 131 9.14 9.84 11.05
N GLU A 132 8.15 9.31 10.32
CA GLU A 132 6.83 9.92 10.07
C GLU A 132 5.80 9.42 11.07
N ASP A 133 4.84 10.28 11.47
CA ASP A 133 3.58 9.87 12.09
C ASP A 133 2.48 9.68 11.02
N TYR A 134 1.34 9.08 11.42
CA TYR A 134 0.21 8.87 10.50
C TYR A 134 -0.43 10.16 10.00
N LYS A 135 -0.33 11.25 10.78
CA LYS A 135 -0.83 12.57 10.40
C LYS A 135 -0.02 13.14 9.23
N ALA A 136 1.31 12.97 9.25
CA ALA A 136 2.19 13.36 8.14
C ALA A 136 1.90 12.52 6.89
N VAL A 137 1.72 11.19 7.05
CA VAL A 137 1.29 10.31 5.94
C VAL A 137 -0.04 10.79 5.35
N ALA A 138 -1.04 11.09 6.19
CA ALA A 138 -2.32 11.59 5.72
C ALA A 138 -2.21 12.95 5.00
N ALA A 139 -1.33 13.84 5.47
CA ALA A 139 -1.12 15.14 4.84
C ALA A 139 -0.59 15.00 3.41
N ARG A 140 0.49 14.21 3.19
CA ARG A 140 1.04 14.00 1.84
C ARG A 140 0.09 13.28 0.89
N LEU A 141 -0.74 12.37 1.44
CA LEU A 141 -1.74 11.67 0.64
C LEU A 141 -2.93 12.56 0.29
N ARG A 142 -3.36 13.48 1.16
CA ARG A 142 -4.38 14.49 0.84
C ARG A 142 -3.89 15.42 -0.28
N GLU A 143 -2.62 15.85 -0.21
CA GLU A 143 -2.00 16.63 -1.27
C GLU A 143 -2.01 15.87 -2.60
N TRP A 144 -1.51 14.63 -2.61
CA TRP A 144 -1.53 13.78 -3.79
C TRP A 144 -2.94 13.61 -4.36
N LEU A 145 -3.93 13.31 -3.52
CA LEU A 145 -5.33 13.13 -3.94
C LEU A 145 -5.95 14.40 -4.51
N SER A 146 -5.57 15.58 -4.00
CA SER A 146 -6.09 16.87 -4.49
C SER A 146 -5.64 17.21 -5.93
N GLU A 147 -4.56 16.60 -6.38
CA GLU A 147 -4.01 16.78 -7.73
C GLU A 147 -4.50 15.72 -8.72
N GLN A 148 -5.24 14.68 -8.24
CA GLN A 148 -5.70 13.64 -9.14
C GLN A 148 -6.93 14.07 -9.92
N ASP A 149 -6.82 13.94 -11.26
CA ASP A 149 -7.99 13.90 -12.13
C ASP A 149 -8.53 12.46 -12.18
N PHE A 150 -9.71 12.24 -11.63
CA PHE A 150 -10.40 10.95 -11.69
C PHE A 150 -11.14 10.75 -13.02
N GLY A 151 -10.51 11.10 -14.15
CA GLY A 151 -11.05 10.91 -15.50
C GLY A 151 -11.06 9.46 -15.98
N CYS A 152 -10.23 8.59 -15.42
CA CYS A 152 -10.13 7.16 -15.76
C CYS A 152 -9.98 6.28 -14.53
N ASN A 153 -10.08 4.95 -14.72
CA ASN A 153 -9.72 3.98 -13.67
C ASN A 153 -8.21 4.03 -13.38
N MET A 154 -7.82 3.69 -12.16
CA MET A 154 -6.43 3.78 -11.73
C MET A 154 -6.01 2.51 -10.98
N LEU A 155 -4.80 2.02 -11.26
CA LEU A 155 -4.12 1.01 -10.45
C LEU A 155 -3.03 1.71 -9.63
N ILE A 156 -3.06 1.50 -8.32
CA ILE A 156 -2.14 2.11 -7.36
C ILE A 156 -1.42 0.99 -6.61
N ILE A 157 -0.10 0.86 -6.80
CA ILE A 157 0.71 -0.09 -6.02
C ILE A 157 1.46 0.70 -4.94
N SER A 158 1.18 0.38 -3.69
CA SER A 158 1.73 1.06 -2.52
C SER A 158 2.09 0.04 -1.41
N HIS A 159 2.06 0.45 -0.16
CA HIS A 159 2.61 -0.25 0.99
C HIS A 159 1.56 -0.47 2.08
N GLY A 160 1.96 -1.19 3.14
CA GLY A 160 1.07 -1.56 4.22
C GLY A 160 0.40 -0.37 4.89
N MET A 161 1.16 0.51 5.51
CA MET A 161 0.61 1.62 6.29
C MET A 161 0.07 2.73 5.38
N THR A 162 0.78 3.07 4.31
CA THR A 162 0.35 4.10 3.35
C THR A 162 -0.98 3.73 2.68
N ALA A 163 -1.17 2.48 2.25
CA ALA A 163 -2.44 2.05 1.65
C ALA A 163 -3.62 2.12 2.64
N ARG A 164 -3.39 1.84 3.93
CA ARG A 164 -4.42 1.97 4.96
C ARG A 164 -4.91 3.41 5.12
N VAL A 165 -3.98 4.38 5.16
CA VAL A 165 -4.33 5.80 5.26
C VAL A 165 -4.98 6.29 3.96
N LEU A 166 -4.46 5.90 2.79
CA LEU A 166 -5.05 6.25 1.49
C LEU A 166 -6.50 5.77 1.38
N ARG A 167 -6.75 4.52 1.75
CA ARG A 167 -8.10 3.94 1.76
C ARG A 167 -9.00 4.66 2.77
N GLY A 168 -8.48 4.95 3.97
CA GLY A 168 -9.21 5.71 4.97
C GLY A 168 -9.70 7.07 4.47
N LEU A 169 -8.83 7.81 3.75
CA LEU A 169 -9.18 9.10 3.13
C LEU A 169 -10.25 8.94 2.04
N LEU A 170 -10.13 7.95 1.17
CA LEU A 170 -11.07 7.69 0.07
C LEU A 170 -12.44 7.26 0.58
N LEU A 171 -12.48 6.44 1.61
CA LEU A 171 -13.72 5.98 2.26
C LEU A 171 -14.38 7.07 3.13
N GLY A 172 -13.63 8.13 3.47
CA GLY A 172 -14.11 9.18 4.36
C GLY A 172 -14.26 8.74 5.80
N LEU A 173 -13.37 7.84 6.25
CA LEU A 173 -13.34 7.41 7.64
C LEU A 173 -12.95 8.59 8.55
N PRO A 174 -13.41 8.62 9.80
CA PRO A 174 -12.94 9.59 10.78
C PRO A 174 -11.46 9.37 11.11
N ASP A 175 -10.80 10.42 11.55
CA ASP A 175 -9.45 10.30 12.09
C ASP A 175 -9.48 9.40 13.34
N LEU A 176 -8.61 8.41 13.37
CA LEU A 176 -8.50 7.48 14.48
C LEU A 176 -7.88 8.18 15.69
N ALA A 177 -8.55 8.10 16.83
CA ALA A 177 -8.10 8.72 18.08
C ALA A 177 -6.69 8.22 18.46
N GLY A 178 -5.80 9.13 18.79
CA GLY A 178 -4.40 8.82 19.12
C GLY A 178 -3.46 8.75 17.93
N PHE A 179 -3.96 8.59 16.69
CA PHE A 179 -3.15 8.48 15.48
C PHE A 179 -3.29 9.68 14.53
N GLY A 180 -4.37 10.44 14.62
CA GLY A 180 -4.58 11.70 13.89
C GLY A 180 -4.72 11.53 12.37
N ALA A 181 -5.13 10.35 11.92
CA ALA A 181 -5.36 10.02 10.51
C ALA A 181 -6.51 9.03 10.37
N PRO A 182 -7.26 9.04 9.23
CA PRO A 182 -8.23 8.00 8.94
C PRO A 182 -7.49 6.75 8.44
N VAL A 183 -7.71 5.62 9.10
CA VAL A 183 -6.98 4.37 8.82
C VAL A 183 -7.96 3.23 8.55
N ALA A 184 -7.88 2.64 7.36
CA ALA A 184 -8.64 1.44 7.01
C ALA A 184 -7.99 0.16 7.59
N PRO A 185 -8.71 -0.97 7.65
CA PRO A 185 -8.14 -2.26 8.05
C PRO A 185 -6.91 -2.66 7.24
N SER A 186 -6.04 -3.48 7.82
CA SER A 186 -4.83 -3.96 7.17
C SER A 186 -5.13 -4.83 5.94
N LEU A 187 -4.23 -4.80 4.96
CA LEU A 187 -4.20 -5.72 3.83
C LEU A 187 -2.96 -6.61 3.93
N ALA A 188 -3.10 -7.90 3.71
CA ALA A 188 -1.95 -8.80 3.55
C ALA A 188 -1.11 -8.42 2.32
N GLN A 189 0.18 -8.82 2.28
CA GLN A 189 0.99 -8.65 1.06
C GLN A 189 0.29 -9.35 -0.12
N GLY A 190 0.33 -8.70 -1.27
CA GLY A 190 -0.33 -9.23 -2.47
C GLY A 190 -1.85 -9.10 -2.48
N SER A 191 -2.45 -8.36 -1.53
CA SER A 191 -3.88 -8.04 -1.57
C SER A 191 -4.16 -6.80 -2.41
N MET A 192 -5.34 -6.77 -3.00
CA MET A 192 -5.87 -5.64 -3.76
C MET A 192 -7.34 -5.41 -3.41
N VAL A 193 -7.70 -4.16 -3.24
CA VAL A 193 -9.09 -3.70 -3.12
C VAL A 193 -9.44 -2.74 -4.25
N MET A 194 -10.70 -2.60 -4.56
CA MET A 194 -11.26 -1.59 -5.45
C MET A 194 -12.09 -0.61 -4.64
N VAL A 195 -11.77 0.68 -4.77
CA VAL A 195 -12.55 1.78 -4.15
C VAL A 195 -13.25 2.58 -5.24
N ARG A 196 -14.55 2.84 -5.05
CA ARG A 196 -15.36 3.67 -5.93
C ARG A 196 -16.37 4.49 -5.13
N ASP A 197 -16.27 5.81 -5.21
CA ASP A 197 -17.18 6.77 -4.54
C ASP A 197 -17.41 6.47 -3.04
N GLY A 198 -16.35 6.08 -2.32
CA GLY A 198 -16.38 5.80 -0.89
C GLY A 198 -16.85 4.39 -0.51
N VAL A 199 -17.03 3.50 -1.49
CA VAL A 199 -17.31 2.07 -1.27
C VAL A 199 -16.08 1.26 -1.64
N GLU A 200 -15.72 0.30 -0.78
CA GLU A 200 -14.59 -0.60 -0.98
C GLU A 200 -15.06 -2.04 -1.19
N GLU A 201 -14.46 -2.72 -2.15
CA GLU A 201 -14.67 -4.13 -2.45
C GLU A 201 -13.32 -4.84 -2.54
N LEU A 202 -13.23 -6.06 -1.97
CA LEU A 202 -12.03 -6.89 -2.09
C LEU A 202 -11.95 -7.47 -3.51
N VAL A 203 -10.81 -7.26 -4.17
CA VAL A 203 -10.50 -7.86 -5.49
C VAL A 203 -9.80 -9.19 -5.29
N ILE A 204 -8.78 -9.21 -4.43
CA ILE A 204 -8.07 -10.43 -4.04
C ILE A 204 -7.48 -10.27 -2.64
N ASP A 205 -7.58 -11.34 -1.83
CA ASP A 205 -6.85 -11.46 -0.59
C ASP A 205 -5.52 -12.19 -0.86
N GLY A 206 -4.43 -11.52 -0.54
CA GLY A 206 -3.09 -12.08 -0.71
C GLY A 206 -2.82 -13.19 0.31
N ALA A 207 -2.30 -14.32 -0.12
CA ALA A 207 -1.80 -15.38 0.75
C ALA A 207 -0.42 -15.00 1.34
N GLY A 208 -0.26 -13.77 1.79
CA GLY A 208 0.93 -13.34 2.53
C GLY A 208 0.73 -13.61 4.02
N ALA A 209 1.81 -13.82 4.77
CA ALA A 209 1.73 -13.70 6.21
C ALA A 209 1.19 -12.29 6.49
N GLY A 210 -0.07 -12.21 6.85
CA GLY A 210 -0.63 -10.99 7.44
C GLY A 210 0.34 -10.56 8.51
N GLU A 211 0.53 -9.26 8.72
CA GLU A 211 1.48 -8.71 9.67
C GLU A 211 1.79 -9.72 10.78
N ARG A 212 2.90 -10.46 10.65
CA ARG A 212 3.50 -11.16 11.78
C ARG A 212 4.11 -10.05 12.63
N ALA A 213 3.22 -9.45 13.45
CA ALA A 213 3.67 -8.63 14.55
C ALA A 213 4.45 -9.48 15.53
#